data_eba206a0836e1026ed710c8dc722df43
#
_entry.id   eba206a0836e1026ed710c8dc722df43
#
_cell.length_a   1.000
_cell.length_b   1.000
_cell.length_c   1.000
_cell.angle_alpha   90.00
_cell.angle_beta   90.00
_cell.angle_gamma   90.00
#
_symmetry.space_group_name_H-M   'P 1'
#
loop_
_entity.id
_entity.type
_entity.pdbx_description
1 polymer ?
#
loop_
_entity_poly.entity_id
_entity_poly.type
_entity_poly.pdbx_seq_one_letter_code
_entity_poly.pdbx_strand_id
1 'polypeptide(L)'
;MKVRSHRIMILKLQKLFGMGETKMNFIKRAGITLWARKGRTILLMITASVILMFVMAGLIIQNAALTSAKTATNSVGSTVTLSQNREKMMQKMQKQMSSATSSSNQKPTFTQATTTVTKVKKIAALSNVASYNISTSTSVNASGFNAVSTTSSSNQNGIGGQIFGNSSSSGNIQVNGVSTTAGSSSFSDNTAKIISGRGIKTSDENKNNVVIESELATANNLKVGDSIKVADSSDSSKKTSVKIVGIYKAKTTTNGFSRQDPSNTIYASYTLSNQLAGTEGKVSNVTYTMSDPSKTQAFTKAAKKILNDSDMTLTSDAAAYKAAAKQMKGVASFASKIVWVVAIAGVLILGLIILLITRERRREIGILVSLGETKMKVVAQLFTELLIVLAVALGIATAAGTAVSGPISNSLVQQQQSSQQSAMSQGAPGGGMNKSGGQGQGNRAPMNGGGMRMAGTTGKMTNINTVLTPGAIAELGGMAILIALLSVSGAGITILRMKPKKILQAD
;
A
#
# COMPACT_ATOMS: atom_id res chain seq x y z
N MET A 1 -25.20 -16.08 -60.95
CA MET A 1 -25.10 -14.60 -60.84
C MET A 1 -24.08 -14.09 -59.80
N LYS A 2 -23.85 -14.76 -58.69
CA LYS A 2 -22.85 -14.33 -57.64
C LYS A 2 -21.38 -14.35 -58.04
N VAL A 3 -20.95 -15.22 -58.95
CA VAL A 3 -19.53 -15.37 -59.36
C VAL A 3 -19.06 -14.21 -60.28
N ARG A 4 -19.94 -13.64 -61.07
CA ARG A 4 -19.64 -12.49 -61.97
C ARG A 4 -19.40 -11.19 -61.17
N SER A 5 -20.15 -10.99 -60.09
CA SER A 5 -20.01 -9.82 -59.22
C SER A 5 -18.64 -9.79 -58.50
N HIS A 6 -18.14 -10.96 -58.09
CA HIS A 6 -16.82 -11.07 -57.41
C HIS A 6 -15.65 -10.76 -58.34
N ARG A 7 -15.74 -11.18 -59.61
CA ARG A 7 -14.67 -10.92 -60.60
C ARG A 7 -14.59 -9.43 -60.98
N ILE A 8 -15.76 -8.77 -61.08
CA ILE A 8 -15.81 -7.32 -61.38
C ILE A 8 -15.28 -6.49 -60.20
N MET A 9 -15.53 -6.92 -58.99
CA MET A 9 -15.03 -6.25 -57.75
C MET A 9 -13.52 -6.40 -57.62
N ILE A 10 -12.94 -7.56 -57.93
CA ILE A 10 -11.50 -7.79 -57.94
C ILE A 10 -10.79 -6.94 -59.01
N LEU A 11 -11.37 -6.86 -60.23
CA LEU A 11 -10.84 -6.03 -61.32
C LEU A 11 -10.93 -4.52 -61.01
N LYS A 12 -12.01 -4.05 -60.33
CA LYS A 12 -12.10 -2.67 -59.87
C LYS A 12 -11.11 -2.31 -58.80
N LEU A 13 -10.83 -3.22 -57.87
CA LEU A 13 -9.79 -3.04 -56.83
C LEU A 13 -8.37 -3.05 -57.42
N GLN A 14 -8.12 -3.89 -58.43
CA GLN A 14 -6.82 -3.87 -59.16
C GLN A 14 -6.60 -2.56 -59.91
N LYS A 15 -7.66 -1.94 -60.47
CA LYS A 15 -7.56 -0.64 -61.15
C LYS A 15 -7.41 0.55 -60.22
N LEU A 16 -7.99 0.46 -59.03
CA LEU A 16 -7.89 1.51 -58.00
C LEU A 16 -6.49 1.61 -57.34
N PHE A 17 -5.73 0.52 -57.33
CA PHE A 17 -4.41 0.47 -56.66
C PHE A 17 -3.21 0.46 -57.61
N GLY A 18 -3.37 0.77 -58.90
CA GLY A 18 -2.26 0.97 -59.87
C GLY A 18 -1.27 -0.19 -59.95
N MET A 19 -1.74 -1.46 -59.84
CA MET A 19 -0.89 -2.63 -59.74
C MET A 19 -0.62 -3.24 -61.12
N GLY A 20 0.58 -2.95 -61.67
CA GLY A 20 1.21 -3.79 -62.66
C GLY A 20 1.43 -5.22 -62.13
N GLU A 21 1.68 -6.18 -63.02
CA GLU A 21 1.80 -7.64 -62.78
C GLU A 21 2.90 -8.08 -61.80
N THR A 22 2.94 -7.47 -60.61
CA THR A 22 3.82 -7.92 -59.53
C THR A 22 3.10 -9.01 -58.74
N LYS A 23 3.74 -10.20 -58.59
CA LYS A 23 3.31 -11.29 -57.69
C LYS A 23 2.80 -10.72 -56.39
N MET A 24 1.47 -10.82 -56.15
CA MET A 24 0.83 -10.24 -54.95
C MET A 24 1.41 -10.86 -53.70
N ASN A 25 2.04 -10.05 -52.86
CA ASN A 25 2.62 -10.51 -51.59
C ASN A 25 1.54 -11.11 -50.68
N PHE A 26 1.87 -12.16 -49.92
CA PHE A 26 0.93 -12.87 -49.02
C PHE A 26 0.27 -11.92 -48.03
N ILE A 27 0.91 -10.80 -47.65
CA ILE A 27 0.35 -9.77 -46.78
C ILE A 27 -0.85 -9.05 -47.41
N LYS A 28 -0.74 -8.65 -48.71
CA LYS A 28 -1.84 -8.01 -49.45
C LYS A 28 -3.02 -8.98 -49.64
N ARG A 29 -2.73 -10.26 -49.88
CA ARG A 29 -3.75 -11.32 -49.95
C ARG A 29 -4.48 -11.49 -48.65
N ALA A 30 -3.77 -11.48 -47.50
CA ALA A 30 -4.37 -11.55 -46.17
C ALA A 30 -5.38 -10.41 -45.93
N GLY A 31 -5.04 -9.16 -46.24
CA GLY A 31 -5.94 -8.01 -46.10
C GLY A 31 -7.20 -8.12 -46.96
N ILE A 32 -7.05 -8.51 -48.25
CA ILE A 32 -8.21 -8.71 -49.18
C ILE A 32 -9.12 -9.84 -48.69
N THR A 33 -8.55 -10.93 -48.17
CA THR A 33 -9.31 -12.06 -47.63
C THR A 33 -10.16 -11.68 -46.42
N LEU A 34 -9.58 -10.90 -45.49
CA LEU A 34 -10.29 -10.40 -44.29
C LEU A 34 -11.51 -9.52 -44.71
N TRP A 35 -11.33 -8.67 -45.72
CA TRP A 35 -12.38 -7.77 -46.18
C TRP A 35 -13.46 -8.50 -47.00
N ALA A 36 -13.09 -9.52 -47.76
CA ALA A 36 -14.02 -10.30 -48.55
C ALA A 36 -14.95 -11.19 -47.74
N ARG A 37 -14.53 -11.61 -46.51
CA ARG A 37 -15.29 -12.55 -45.66
C ARG A 37 -15.60 -11.92 -44.30
N LYS A 38 -16.30 -10.76 -44.30
CA LYS A 38 -16.58 -9.92 -43.11
C LYS A 38 -17.15 -10.68 -41.92
N GLY A 39 -18.15 -11.56 -42.13
CA GLY A 39 -18.79 -12.28 -41.01
C GLY A 39 -17.80 -13.14 -40.20
N ARG A 40 -16.89 -13.82 -40.89
CA ARG A 40 -15.88 -14.67 -40.27
C ARG A 40 -14.79 -13.86 -39.56
N THR A 41 -14.36 -12.74 -40.18
CA THR A 41 -13.41 -11.81 -39.61
C THR A 41 -13.97 -11.18 -38.33
N ILE A 42 -15.26 -10.79 -38.34
CA ILE A 42 -15.93 -10.23 -37.16
C ILE A 42 -16.00 -11.28 -36.03
N LEU A 43 -16.34 -12.53 -36.33
CA LEU A 43 -16.38 -13.61 -35.34
C LEU A 43 -14.99 -13.83 -34.69
N LEU A 44 -13.95 -13.92 -35.52
CA LEU A 44 -12.55 -14.02 -35.02
C LEU A 44 -12.19 -12.82 -34.18
N MET A 45 -12.56 -11.60 -34.61
CA MET A 45 -12.26 -10.36 -33.92
C MET A 45 -12.94 -10.30 -32.53
N ILE A 46 -14.23 -10.65 -32.46
CA ILE A 46 -14.96 -10.70 -31.19
C ILE A 46 -14.35 -11.73 -30.27
N THR A 47 -14.09 -12.95 -30.76
CA THR A 47 -13.50 -14.01 -29.92
C THR A 47 -12.11 -13.62 -29.41
N ALA A 48 -11.26 -13.08 -30.29
CA ALA A 48 -9.93 -12.61 -29.91
C ALA A 48 -10.00 -11.44 -28.90
N SER A 49 -10.94 -10.49 -29.12
CA SER A 49 -11.11 -9.36 -28.19
C SER A 49 -11.54 -9.82 -26.81
N VAL A 50 -12.45 -10.78 -26.70
CA VAL A 50 -12.88 -11.36 -25.41
C VAL A 50 -11.70 -12.04 -24.70
N ILE A 51 -10.93 -12.87 -25.43
CA ILE A 51 -9.75 -13.55 -24.86
C ILE A 51 -8.74 -12.52 -24.35
N LEU A 52 -8.38 -11.52 -25.18
CA LEU A 52 -7.42 -10.48 -24.79
C LEU A 52 -7.94 -9.59 -23.67
N MET A 53 -9.24 -9.35 -23.58
CA MET A 53 -9.86 -8.62 -22.48
C MET A 53 -9.69 -9.36 -21.14
N PHE A 54 -9.87 -10.67 -21.10
CA PHE A 54 -9.63 -11.48 -19.90
C PHE A 54 -8.14 -11.52 -19.52
N VAL A 55 -7.25 -11.66 -20.52
CA VAL A 55 -5.80 -11.58 -20.28
C VAL A 55 -5.43 -10.21 -19.69
N MET A 56 -5.97 -9.12 -20.28
CA MET A 56 -5.73 -7.76 -19.79
C MET A 56 -6.22 -7.57 -18.35
N ALA A 57 -7.43 -8.04 -18.03
CA ALA A 57 -7.96 -7.98 -16.67
C ALA A 57 -7.03 -8.69 -15.67
N GLY A 58 -6.52 -9.87 -16.03
CA GLY A 58 -5.56 -10.61 -15.22
C GLY A 58 -4.25 -9.85 -15.01
N LEU A 59 -3.69 -9.23 -16.05
CA LEU A 59 -2.48 -8.42 -15.98
C LEU A 59 -2.69 -7.14 -15.15
N ILE A 60 -3.84 -6.49 -15.25
CA ILE A 60 -4.20 -5.33 -14.42
C ILE A 60 -4.22 -5.74 -12.94
N ILE A 61 -4.88 -6.84 -12.59
CA ILE A 61 -4.95 -7.35 -11.21
C ILE A 61 -3.55 -7.70 -10.70
N GLN A 62 -2.74 -8.37 -11.50
CA GLN A 62 -1.36 -8.73 -11.15
C GLN A 62 -0.51 -7.49 -10.88
N ASN A 63 -0.51 -6.50 -11.77
CA ASN A 63 0.22 -5.26 -11.62
C ASN A 63 -0.28 -4.42 -10.43
N ALA A 64 -1.59 -4.33 -10.23
CA ALA A 64 -2.18 -3.66 -9.08
C ALA A 64 -1.74 -4.30 -7.77
N ALA A 65 -1.76 -5.64 -7.68
CA ALA A 65 -1.33 -6.37 -6.50
C ALA A 65 0.17 -6.19 -6.21
N LEU A 66 1.04 -6.22 -7.24
CA LEU A 66 2.48 -5.99 -7.09
C LEU A 66 2.78 -4.55 -6.69
N THR A 67 2.08 -3.57 -7.26
CA THR A 67 2.24 -2.15 -6.91
C THR A 67 1.74 -1.89 -5.50
N SER A 68 0.60 -2.47 -5.11
CA SER A 68 0.09 -2.40 -3.73
C SER A 68 1.07 -3.02 -2.73
N ALA A 69 1.68 -4.17 -3.08
CA ALA A 69 2.73 -4.77 -2.26
C ALA A 69 3.94 -3.83 -2.11
N LYS A 70 4.40 -3.18 -3.16
CA LYS A 70 5.49 -2.20 -3.12
C LYS A 70 5.13 -0.95 -2.31
N THR A 71 3.93 -0.42 -2.48
CA THR A 71 3.46 0.77 -1.74
C THR A 71 3.29 0.45 -0.26
N ALA A 72 2.72 -0.71 0.08
CA ALA A 72 2.67 -1.20 1.46
C ALA A 72 4.08 -1.37 2.06
N THR A 73 5.06 -1.79 1.24
CA THR A 73 6.48 -1.86 1.62
C THR A 73 7.02 -0.50 2.03
N ASN A 74 6.78 0.48 1.20
CA ASN A 74 7.37 1.81 1.36
C ASN A 74 6.71 2.61 2.49
N SER A 75 5.42 2.37 2.76
CA SER A 75 4.66 3.13 3.75
C SER A 75 4.64 2.55 5.16
N VAL A 76 4.76 1.22 5.33
CA VAL A 76 4.57 0.55 6.64
C VAL A 76 5.82 -0.17 7.14
N GLY A 77 6.72 -0.57 6.27
CA GLY A 77 7.79 -1.52 6.62
C GLY A 77 9.15 -0.93 6.95
N SER A 78 9.29 0.38 7.00
CA SER A 78 10.61 1.01 7.13
C SER A 78 10.94 1.52 8.53
N THR A 79 10.09 1.32 9.54
CA THR A 79 10.33 1.84 10.88
C THR A 79 10.60 0.76 11.92
N VAL A 80 11.56 1.06 12.80
CA VAL A 80 11.83 0.30 14.02
C VAL A 80 11.74 1.26 15.19
N THR A 81 10.82 0.98 16.12
CA THR A 81 10.62 1.80 17.31
C THR A 81 11.28 1.15 18.52
N LEU A 82 12.18 1.88 19.14
CA LEU A 82 12.70 1.58 20.45
C LEU A 82 11.76 2.18 21.50
N SER A 83 11.23 1.37 22.38
CA SER A 83 10.31 1.79 23.44
C SER A 83 10.44 0.91 24.67
N GLN A 84 9.78 1.30 25.74
CA GLN A 84 9.71 0.50 26.95
C GLN A 84 9.08 -0.88 26.69
N ASN A 85 9.63 -1.92 27.26
CA ASN A 85 9.10 -3.27 27.20
C ASN A 85 7.83 -3.38 28.09
N ARG A 86 6.68 -3.33 27.44
CA ARG A 86 5.37 -3.38 28.09
C ARG A 86 5.15 -4.62 28.93
N GLU A 87 5.61 -5.75 28.43
CA GLU A 87 5.45 -7.04 29.10
C GLU A 87 6.21 -7.06 30.42
N LYS A 88 7.46 -6.62 30.42
CA LYS A 88 8.25 -6.49 31.66
C LYS A 88 7.70 -5.42 32.60
N MET A 89 7.20 -4.32 32.06
CA MET A 89 6.54 -3.29 32.86
C MET A 89 5.33 -3.89 33.59
N MET A 90 4.47 -4.63 32.88
CA MET A 90 3.32 -5.30 33.49
C MET A 90 3.72 -6.34 34.52
N GLN A 91 4.76 -7.14 34.27
CA GLN A 91 5.29 -8.10 35.25
C GLN A 91 5.82 -7.41 36.50
N LYS A 92 6.56 -6.30 36.37
CA LYS A 92 7.03 -5.50 37.50
C LYS A 92 5.85 -4.91 38.29
N MET A 93 4.85 -4.40 37.60
CA MET A 93 3.63 -3.86 38.20
C MET A 93 2.86 -4.93 38.96
N GLN A 94 2.67 -6.10 38.38
CA GLN A 94 2.00 -7.23 39.03
C GLN A 94 2.75 -7.69 40.30
N LYS A 95 4.08 -7.76 40.24
CA LYS A 95 4.90 -8.07 41.44
C LYS A 95 4.78 -7.02 42.52
N GLN A 96 4.77 -5.74 42.19
CA GLN A 96 4.58 -4.66 43.16
C GLN A 96 3.18 -4.66 43.76
N MET A 97 2.14 -4.95 42.97
CA MET A 97 0.79 -5.10 43.49
C MET A 97 0.61 -6.32 44.39
N SER A 98 1.27 -7.44 44.08
CA SER A 98 1.21 -8.65 44.91
C SER A 98 2.02 -8.52 46.20
N SER A 99 3.06 -7.67 46.26
CA SER A 99 3.83 -7.39 47.47
C SER A 99 3.27 -6.26 48.32
N ALA A 100 2.31 -5.49 47.83
CA ALA A 100 1.63 -4.41 48.56
C ALA A 100 0.45 -4.90 49.40
N THR A 101 0.46 -6.15 49.88
CA THR A 101 -0.51 -6.66 50.86
C THR A 101 -0.30 -5.98 52.21
N SER A 102 -1.23 -5.06 52.52
CA SER A 102 -1.62 -4.73 53.90
C SER A 102 -0.70 -3.87 54.76
N SER A 103 -0.15 -2.72 54.38
CA SER A 103 0.20 -1.73 55.39
C SER A 103 0.73 -0.36 54.91
N SER A 104 0.86 -0.05 53.67
CA SER A 104 1.33 1.30 53.34
C SER A 104 0.46 1.94 52.22
N ASN A 105 -0.06 3.14 52.53
CA ASN A 105 -0.73 4.06 51.59
C ASN A 105 0.22 4.63 50.50
N GLN A 106 1.33 3.93 50.19
CA GLN A 106 2.26 4.36 49.16
C GLN A 106 1.76 3.87 47.79
N LYS A 107 1.23 4.80 46.99
CA LYS A 107 0.96 4.55 45.57
C LYS A 107 2.25 4.09 44.88
N PRO A 108 2.23 3.00 44.14
CA PRO A 108 3.39 2.55 43.39
C PRO A 108 3.80 3.62 42.38
N THR A 109 5.03 4.09 42.50
CA THR A 109 5.61 5.08 41.57
C THR A 109 6.21 4.34 40.38
N PHE A 110 5.65 4.58 39.19
CA PHE A 110 6.10 3.96 37.96
C PHE A 110 7.22 4.80 37.33
N THR A 111 8.42 4.32 37.34
CA THR A 111 9.54 4.93 36.61
C THR A 111 9.55 4.38 35.19
N GLN A 112 9.43 5.26 34.22
CA GLN A 112 9.52 4.91 32.81
C GLN A 112 10.93 4.43 32.48
N ALA A 113 11.07 3.27 31.84
CA ALA A 113 12.36 2.78 31.38
C ALA A 113 12.94 3.71 30.30
N THR A 114 14.21 4.03 30.44
CA THR A 114 14.92 4.96 29.56
C THR A 114 16.26 4.38 29.15
N THR A 115 16.76 4.77 27.99
CA THR A 115 18.12 4.49 27.53
C THR A 115 18.91 5.78 27.34
N THR A 116 20.23 5.70 27.16
CA THR A 116 21.07 6.89 26.97
C THR A 116 21.08 7.35 25.50
N VAL A 117 21.16 8.65 25.28
CA VAL A 117 21.32 9.25 23.93
C VAL A 117 22.55 8.67 23.21
N THR A 118 23.61 8.34 23.93
CA THR A 118 24.82 7.72 23.35
C THR A 118 24.55 6.37 22.74
N LYS A 119 23.76 5.50 23.39
CA LYS A 119 23.34 4.21 22.80
C LYS A 119 22.45 4.42 21.59
N VAL A 120 21.52 5.39 21.65
CA VAL A 120 20.64 5.74 20.52
C VAL A 120 21.44 6.17 19.31
N LYS A 121 22.44 7.06 19.47
CA LYS A 121 23.32 7.52 18.38
C LYS A 121 24.19 6.38 17.82
N LYS A 122 24.67 5.46 18.67
CA LYS A 122 25.39 4.24 18.22
C LYS A 122 24.48 3.32 17.38
N ILE A 123 23.24 3.15 17.76
CA ILE A 123 22.26 2.37 16.99
C ILE A 123 21.93 3.08 15.67
N ALA A 124 21.78 4.41 15.68
CA ALA A 124 21.52 5.21 14.49
C ALA A 124 22.66 5.17 13.46
N ALA A 125 23.90 4.93 13.92
CA ALA A 125 25.07 4.78 13.04
C ALA A 125 25.17 3.39 12.37
N LEU A 126 24.29 2.45 12.69
CA LEU A 126 24.25 1.14 12.00
C LEU A 126 23.85 1.31 10.54
N SER A 127 24.35 0.40 9.69
CA SER A 127 23.96 0.34 8.28
C SER A 127 22.45 0.18 8.13
N ASN A 128 21.90 0.77 7.06
CA ASN A 128 20.47 0.73 6.72
C ASN A 128 19.57 1.70 7.51
N VAL A 129 20.08 2.57 8.35
CA VAL A 129 19.32 3.65 8.96
C VAL A 129 19.34 4.87 8.03
N ALA A 130 18.17 5.28 7.54
CA ALA A 130 18.03 6.50 6.73
C ALA A 130 17.93 7.75 7.61
N SER A 131 17.18 7.64 8.71
CA SER A 131 17.00 8.72 9.69
C SER A 131 16.52 8.14 11.03
N TYR A 132 16.60 8.94 12.08
CA TYR A 132 16.00 8.60 13.36
C TYR A 132 15.37 9.83 13.99
N ASN A 133 14.35 9.60 14.81
CA ASN A 133 13.69 10.65 15.58
C ASN A 133 13.53 10.20 17.04
N ILE A 134 14.09 10.98 17.95
CA ILE A 134 13.89 10.81 19.37
C ILE A 134 12.58 11.49 19.73
N SER A 135 11.74 10.85 20.53
CA SER A 135 10.50 11.41 21.03
C SER A 135 10.47 11.32 22.56
N THR A 136 10.24 12.45 23.20
CA THR A 136 10.05 12.59 24.64
C THR A 136 8.79 13.40 24.90
N SER A 137 8.24 13.33 26.09
CA SER A 137 7.06 14.12 26.45
C SER A 137 7.14 14.49 27.92
N THR A 138 6.82 15.74 28.21
CA THR A 138 6.69 16.25 29.57
C THR A 138 5.55 17.26 29.65
N SER A 139 5.08 17.55 30.84
CA SER A 139 4.06 18.57 31.09
C SER A 139 4.65 19.72 31.88
N VAL A 140 4.29 20.94 31.54
CA VAL A 140 4.73 22.17 32.20
C VAL A 140 3.53 23.10 32.44
N ASN A 141 3.70 24.11 33.28
CA ASN A 141 2.70 25.14 33.46
C ASN A 141 2.98 26.36 32.59
N ALA A 142 1.94 26.91 32.01
CA ALA A 142 2.02 28.23 31.34
C ALA A 142 2.41 29.31 32.35
N SER A 143 3.33 30.22 31.99
CA SER A 143 3.74 31.34 32.83
C SER A 143 3.80 32.63 31.98
N GLY A 144 2.87 33.54 32.24
CA GLY A 144 2.74 34.77 31.43
C GLY A 144 1.95 34.63 30.13
N PHE A 145 1.33 33.48 29.92
CA PHE A 145 0.34 33.22 28.86
C PHE A 145 -0.70 32.24 29.40
N ASN A 146 -1.85 32.11 28.72
CA ASN A 146 -2.95 31.26 29.18
C ASN A 146 -3.07 30.01 28.31
N ALA A 147 -3.21 28.83 28.96
CA ALA A 147 -3.61 27.63 28.26
C ALA A 147 -5.02 27.80 27.69
N VAL A 148 -5.29 27.22 26.54
CA VAL A 148 -6.61 27.18 25.92
C VAL A 148 -7.56 26.34 26.78
N SER A 149 -8.71 26.90 27.16
CA SER A 149 -9.72 26.16 27.93
C SER A 149 -10.37 25.11 27.05
N THR A 150 -10.05 23.85 27.29
CA THR A 150 -10.69 22.72 26.61
C THR A 150 -11.91 22.28 27.41
N THR A 151 -13.09 22.31 26.81
CA THR A 151 -14.35 21.81 27.42
C THR A 151 -14.38 20.27 27.44
N SER A 152 -13.34 19.65 27.94
CA SER A 152 -13.38 18.23 28.30
C SER A 152 -13.93 18.12 29.71
N SER A 153 -15.27 18.01 29.82
CA SER A 153 -15.91 17.64 31.09
C SER A 153 -15.34 16.28 31.53
N SER A 154 -14.41 16.38 32.46
CA SER A 154 -13.78 15.22 33.11
C SER A 154 -14.80 14.60 34.09
N ASN A 155 -15.74 13.82 33.54
CA ASN A 155 -16.42 12.80 34.35
C ASN A 155 -15.47 11.62 34.52
N GLN A 156 -14.39 11.83 35.32
CA GLN A 156 -13.40 10.81 35.68
C GLN A 156 -13.92 9.95 36.84
N ASN A 157 -15.06 9.28 36.67
CA ASN A 157 -15.49 8.22 37.60
C ASN A 157 -15.40 6.81 36.98
N GLY A 158 -14.46 6.60 36.07
CA GLY A 158 -14.13 5.27 35.55
C GLY A 158 -12.94 4.65 36.29
N ILE A 159 -13.11 3.46 36.86
CA ILE A 159 -12.10 2.67 37.59
C ILE A 159 -10.75 2.53 36.80
N GLY A 160 -10.75 2.70 35.48
CA GLY A 160 -9.53 2.65 34.65
C GLY A 160 -8.68 3.93 34.68
N GLY A 161 -9.22 5.08 35.07
CA GLY A 161 -8.49 6.36 35.12
C GLY A 161 -7.57 6.49 36.32
N GLN A 162 -7.87 5.81 37.42
CA GLN A 162 -7.07 5.85 38.64
C GLN A 162 -5.84 4.93 38.61
N ILE A 163 -5.80 3.91 37.76
CA ILE A 163 -4.71 2.93 37.72
C ILE A 163 -3.56 3.39 36.80
N PHE A 164 -3.85 4.19 35.76
CA PHE A 164 -2.85 4.65 34.78
C PHE A 164 -2.61 6.17 34.79
N GLY A 165 -3.33 6.92 35.58
CA GLY A 165 -3.13 8.35 35.76
C GLY A 165 -2.10 8.59 36.85
N ASN A 166 -0.87 8.95 36.49
CA ASN A 166 0.08 9.53 37.42
C ASN A 166 -0.45 10.89 37.85
N SER A 167 -1.18 10.93 38.97
CA SER A 167 -1.74 12.16 39.54
C SER A 167 -0.70 12.90 40.40
N SER A 168 0.47 13.18 39.82
CA SER A 168 1.37 14.19 40.35
C SER A 168 1.40 15.34 39.34
N SER A 169 0.77 16.46 39.67
CA SER A 169 0.86 17.79 39.03
C SER A 169 1.09 17.73 37.51
N SER A 170 0.07 17.31 36.74
CA SER A 170 0.15 17.45 35.29
C SER A 170 -0.02 18.94 34.94
N GLY A 171 1.03 19.55 34.40
CA GLY A 171 0.96 20.93 33.91
C GLY A 171 -0.12 21.09 32.84
N ASN A 172 -0.53 22.31 32.61
CA ASN A 172 -1.59 22.67 31.67
C ASN A 172 -1.09 22.77 30.20
N ILE A 173 0.21 22.64 29.96
CA ILE A 173 0.87 22.63 28.63
C ILE A 173 1.64 21.33 28.48
N GLN A 174 1.43 20.62 27.39
CA GLN A 174 2.20 19.44 27.04
C GLN A 174 3.35 19.80 26.11
N VAL A 175 4.57 19.40 26.47
CA VAL A 175 5.78 19.58 25.65
C VAL A 175 6.18 18.27 25.02
N ASN A 176 6.06 18.17 23.70
CA ASN A 176 6.55 17.06 22.91
C ASN A 176 7.95 17.36 22.38
N GLY A 177 8.95 16.72 22.98
CA GLY A 177 10.34 16.82 22.55
C GLY A 177 10.63 15.89 21.39
N VAL A 178 11.19 16.42 20.30
CA VAL A 178 11.52 15.67 19.09
C VAL A 178 12.92 16.03 18.57
N SER A 179 13.57 15.12 17.83
CA SER A 179 14.80 15.50 17.10
C SER A 179 14.46 16.44 15.94
N THR A 180 13.36 16.14 15.22
CA THR A 180 12.81 17.00 14.16
C THR A 180 11.29 16.88 14.12
N THR A 181 10.59 17.98 13.86
CA THR A 181 9.14 17.91 13.67
C THR A 181 8.76 17.08 12.45
N ALA A 182 9.56 17.14 11.38
CA ALA A 182 9.32 16.35 10.15
C ALA A 182 9.35 14.83 10.40
N GLY A 183 10.17 14.38 11.37
CA GLY A 183 10.23 12.96 11.76
C GLY A 183 9.19 12.54 12.80
N SER A 184 8.36 13.45 13.29
CA SER A 184 7.26 13.14 14.20
C SER A 184 6.06 12.61 13.42
N SER A 185 5.36 11.59 13.95
CA SER A 185 4.19 10.98 13.31
C SER A 185 3.09 12.00 12.99
N SER A 186 2.86 12.97 13.86
CA SER A 186 1.85 14.01 13.63
C SER A 186 2.09 14.81 12.34
N PHE A 187 3.33 15.05 11.99
CA PHE A 187 3.68 15.80 10.77
C PHE A 187 3.87 14.88 9.56
N SER A 188 4.44 13.69 9.74
CA SER A 188 4.57 12.71 8.66
C SER A 188 3.22 12.21 8.14
N ASP A 189 2.24 12.06 9.03
CA ASP A 189 0.89 11.59 8.71
C ASP A 189 -0.06 12.73 8.29
N ASN A 190 0.46 13.95 8.13
CA ASN A 190 -0.31 15.15 7.79
C ASN A 190 -1.47 15.47 8.76
N THR A 191 -1.40 15.01 10.01
CA THR A 191 -2.34 15.40 11.08
C THR A 191 -1.96 16.72 11.71
N ALA A 192 -0.73 17.19 11.53
CA ALA A 192 -0.27 18.53 11.86
C ALA A 192 0.51 19.13 10.67
N LYS A 193 0.44 20.46 10.51
CA LYS A 193 1.15 21.18 9.45
C LYS A 193 1.67 22.50 9.99
N ILE A 194 2.93 22.86 9.68
CA ILE A 194 3.46 24.19 9.96
C ILE A 194 2.75 25.21 9.06
N ILE A 195 2.18 26.24 9.65
CA ILE A 195 1.45 27.31 8.95
C ILE A 195 2.23 28.63 8.94
N SER A 196 3.16 28.83 9.91
CA SER A 196 4.01 30.01 9.97
C SER A 196 5.37 29.65 10.57
N GLY A 197 6.43 30.31 10.13
CA GLY A 197 7.78 30.04 10.57
C GLY A 197 8.33 28.67 10.12
N ARG A 198 8.97 27.93 11.03
CA ARG A 198 9.59 26.62 10.74
C ARG A 198 9.36 25.60 11.85
N GLY A 199 9.53 24.33 11.52
CA GLY A 199 9.57 23.26 12.50
C GLY A 199 10.89 23.19 13.27
N ILE A 200 10.92 22.33 14.30
CA ILE A 200 12.14 21.96 15.03
C ILE A 200 13.06 21.16 14.12
N LYS A 201 14.34 21.48 14.16
CA LYS A 201 15.42 20.84 13.40
C LYS A 201 16.47 20.29 14.37
N THR A 202 17.34 19.43 13.89
CA THR A 202 18.48 18.90 14.68
C THR A 202 19.40 20.00 15.22
N SER A 203 19.49 21.13 14.50
CA SER A 203 20.25 22.31 14.95
C SER A 203 19.63 23.06 16.14
N ASP A 204 18.44 22.67 16.57
CA ASP A 204 17.76 23.22 17.75
C ASP A 204 18.08 22.38 19.03
N GLU A 205 18.89 21.33 18.93
CA GLU A 205 19.42 20.64 20.13
C GLU A 205 20.12 21.66 21.04
N ASN A 206 19.81 21.57 22.33
CA ASN A 206 20.31 22.48 23.40
C ASN A 206 19.91 23.96 23.21
N LYS A 207 18.83 24.24 22.42
CA LYS A 207 18.23 25.55 22.29
C LYS A 207 16.80 25.54 22.81
N ASN A 208 16.37 26.67 23.35
CA ASN A 208 15.04 26.88 23.88
C ASN A 208 14.04 27.31 22.79
N ASN A 209 14.09 26.64 21.62
CA ASN A 209 13.18 26.90 20.51
C ASN A 209 11.96 25.98 20.59
N VAL A 210 10.77 26.58 20.34
CA VAL A 210 9.49 25.85 20.39
C VAL A 210 8.62 26.16 19.18
N VAL A 211 7.74 25.22 18.86
CA VAL A 211 6.68 25.36 17.86
C VAL A 211 5.36 25.19 18.58
N ILE A 212 4.47 26.16 18.50
CA ILE A 212 3.20 26.18 19.24
C ILE A 212 2.01 25.91 18.32
N GLU A 213 0.88 25.46 18.89
CA GLU A 213 -0.34 25.24 18.16
C GLU A 213 -1.02 26.60 17.82
N SER A 214 -1.77 26.63 16.70
CA SER A 214 -2.39 27.86 16.17
C SER A 214 -3.46 28.44 17.08
N GLU A 215 -4.21 27.61 17.80
CA GLU A 215 -5.23 28.08 18.76
C GLU A 215 -4.59 28.69 20.00
N LEU A 216 -3.48 28.08 20.50
CA LEU A 216 -2.70 28.67 21.59
C LEU A 216 -2.08 30.00 21.18
N ALA A 217 -1.56 30.10 19.95
CA ALA A 217 -1.02 31.34 19.41
C ALA A 217 -2.07 32.45 19.33
N THR A 218 -3.26 32.11 18.80
CA THR A 218 -4.36 33.04 18.64
C THR A 218 -4.93 33.54 19.97
N ALA A 219 -5.14 32.61 20.91
CA ALA A 219 -5.69 32.94 22.25
C ALA A 219 -4.78 33.90 23.05
N ASN A 220 -3.49 33.89 22.75
CA ASN A 220 -2.51 34.72 23.48
C ASN A 220 -1.86 35.81 22.59
N ASN A 221 -2.34 36.03 21.37
CA ASN A 221 -1.77 36.98 20.40
C ASN A 221 -0.26 36.79 20.13
N LEU A 222 0.21 35.51 20.16
CA LEU A 222 1.62 35.15 20.00
C LEU A 222 1.98 35.01 18.51
N LYS A 223 3.20 35.44 18.17
CA LYS A 223 3.75 35.39 16.81
C LYS A 223 5.09 34.65 16.78
N VAL A 224 5.51 34.23 15.61
CA VAL A 224 6.86 33.69 15.39
C VAL A 224 7.88 34.77 15.72
N GLY A 225 8.84 34.42 16.59
CA GLY A 225 9.87 35.33 17.10
C GLY A 225 9.67 35.73 18.57
N ASP A 226 8.43 35.62 19.08
CA ASP A 226 8.11 35.96 20.46
C ASP A 226 8.73 34.92 21.44
N SER A 227 8.88 35.34 22.69
CA SER A 227 9.36 34.49 23.78
C SER A 227 8.29 34.38 24.86
N ILE A 228 8.01 33.14 25.25
CA ILE A 228 7.09 32.80 26.35
C ILE A 228 7.86 32.11 27.48
N LYS A 229 7.26 32.09 28.66
CA LYS A 229 7.84 31.39 29.82
C LYS A 229 6.99 30.18 30.15
N VAL A 230 7.66 29.06 30.41
CA VAL A 230 7.03 27.84 30.95
C VAL A 230 7.63 27.56 32.32
N ALA A 231 6.81 27.12 33.26
CA ALA A 231 7.23 26.76 34.59
C ALA A 231 7.19 25.24 34.78
N ASP A 232 8.09 24.71 35.57
CA ASP A 232 8.07 23.30 35.95
C ASP A 232 6.74 22.94 36.62
N SER A 233 6.20 21.77 36.29
CA SER A 233 4.93 21.32 36.83
C SER A 233 4.99 21.02 38.33
N SER A 234 6.18 20.68 38.83
CA SER A 234 6.45 20.35 40.24
C SER A 234 6.92 21.57 41.06
N ASP A 235 7.54 22.56 40.40
CA ASP A 235 8.12 23.74 41.01
C ASP A 235 7.89 24.98 40.13
N SER A 236 6.80 25.70 40.40
CA SER A 236 6.42 26.89 39.65
C SER A 236 7.42 28.06 39.75
N SER A 237 8.39 27.99 40.65
CA SER A 237 9.46 29.00 40.77
C SER A 237 10.50 28.82 39.64
N LYS A 238 10.69 27.61 39.13
CA LYS A 238 11.59 27.30 38.02
C LYS A 238 10.93 27.62 36.69
N LYS A 239 11.26 28.79 36.14
CA LYS A 239 10.74 29.26 34.87
C LYS A 239 11.83 29.22 33.81
N THR A 240 11.46 28.66 32.64
CA THR A 240 12.32 28.60 31.46
C THR A 240 11.76 29.49 30.36
N SER A 241 12.55 30.41 29.82
CA SER A 241 12.15 31.20 28.64
C SER A 241 12.41 30.40 27.39
N VAL A 242 11.38 30.34 26.51
CA VAL A 242 11.43 29.62 25.24
C VAL A 242 10.98 30.53 24.10
N LYS A 243 11.65 30.42 22.93
CA LYS A 243 11.42 31.25 21.75
C LYS A 243 10.55 30.50 20.74
N ILE A 244 9.49 31.14 20.26
CA ILE A 244 8.61 30.61 19.22
C ILE A 244 9.28 30.72 17.86
N VAL A 245 9.60 29.58 17.23
CA VAL A 245 10.21 29.52 15.89
C VAL A 245 9.24 29.09 14.80
N GLY A 246 8.05 28.65 15.18
CA GLY A 246 6.99 28.30 14.25
C GLY A 246 5.65 28.12 14.92
N ILE A 247 4.61 28.15 14.11
CA ILE A 247 3.24 27.88 14.50
C ILE A 247 2.72 26.74 13.62
N TYR A 248 2.11 25.73 14.22
CA TYR A 248 1.49 24.62 13.51
C TYR A 248 -0.02 24.60 13.72
N LYS A 249 -0.72 23.99 12.78
CA LYS A 249 -2.15 23.71 12.89
C LYS A 249 -2.36 22.21 12.93
N ALA A 250 -2.99 21.72 13.99
CA ALA A 250 -3.44 20.34 14.08
C ALA A 250 -4.79 20.17 13.38
N LYS A 251 -5.00 19.03 12.72
CA LYS A 251 -6.32 18.63 12.22
C LYS A 251 -7.08 18.04 13.39
N THR A 252 -8.18 18.69 13.76
CA THR A 252 -9.12 18.16 14.76
C THR A 252 -9.77 16.92 14.17
N THR A 253 -9.39 15.72 14.63
CA THR A 253 -10.13 14.51 14.32
C THR A 253 -11.28 14.43 15.31
N THR A 254 -12.49 14.73 14.85
CA THR A 254 -13.76 14.66 15.60
C THR A 254 -14.16 13.23 15.99
N ASN A 255 -13.27 12.27 15.93
CA ASN A 255 -13.53 10.94 16.48
C ASN A 255 -13.34 10.99 17.99
N GLY A 256 -14.42 11.08 18.72
CA GLY A 256 -14.62 11.28 20.17
C GLY A 256 -13.81 10.42 21.16
N PHE A 257 -12.65 9.94 20.80
CA PHE A 257 -11.69 9.19 21.61
C PHE A 257 -10.30 9.82 21.69
N SER A 258 -10.07 10.99 21.12
CA SER A 258 -8.81 11.70 21.27
C SER A 258 -8.73 12.29 22.68
N ARG A 259 -8.04 11.61 23.57
CA ARG A 259 -7.85 12.00 24.98
C ARG A 259 -6.96 13.24 25.17
N GLN A 260 -6.42 13.80 24.10
CA GLN A 260 -5.53 14.96 24.16
C GLN A 260 -5.96 15.96 23.10
N ASP A 261 -6.42 17.11 23.58
CA ASP A 261 -6.61 18.28 22.76
C ASP A 261 -5.24 18.82 22.34
N PRO A 262 -4.93 18.95 21.04
CA PRO A 262 -3.65 19.44 20.59
C PRO A 262 -3.43 20.93 20.88
N SER A 263 -4.47 21.69 21.23
CA SER A 263 -4.42 23.13 21.43
C SER A 263 -3.37 23.58 22.46
N ASN A 264 -3.15 22.78 23.51
CA ASN A 264 -2.15 23.03 24.55
C ASN A 264 -0.87 22.21 24.37
N THR A 265 -0.58 21.76 23.15
CA THR A 265 0.62 20.99 22.84
C THR A 265 1.65 21.85 22.14
N ILE A 266 2.87 21.87 22.62
CA ILE A 266 4.00 22.53 22.00
C ILE A 266 5.06 21.48 21.60
N TYR A 267 5.76 21.73 20.51
CA TYR A 267 6.90 20.91 20.08
C TYR A 267 8.20 21.64 20.38
N ALA A 268 9.16 20.91 20.93
CA ALA A 268 10.49 21.40 21.28
C ALA A 268 11.55 20.41 20.83
N SER A 269 12.85 20.78 21.00
CA SER A 269 13.91 19.77 20.92
C SER A 269 13.77 18.77 22.06
N TYR A 270 14.14 17.49 21.84
CA TYR A 270 14.11 16.49 22.91
C TYR A 270 15.03 16.87 24.07
N THR A 271 16.09 17.65 23.82
CA THR A 271 17.00 18.15 24.86
C THR A 271 16.29 19.13 25.79
N LEU A 272 15.51 20.08 25.24
CA LEU A 272 14.72 21.00 26.05
C LEU A 272 13.61 20.26 26.82
N SER A 273 12.90 19.34 26.20
CA SER A 273 11.89 18.53 26.89
C SER A 273 12.49 17.72 28.04
N ASN A 274 13.67 17.13 27.86
CA ASN A 274 14.37 16.40 28.92
C ASN A 274 14.87 17.32 30.05
N GLN A 275 15.33 18.51 29.71
CA GLN A 275 15.72 19.51 30.71
C GLN A 275 14.52 19.92 31.58
N LEU A 276 13.37 20.18 30.95
CA LEU A 276 12.11 20.49 31.66
C LEU A 276 11.59 19.32 32.50
N ALA A 277 11.92 18.09 32.13
CA ALA A 277 11.52 16.86 32.83
C ALA A 277 12.57 16.41 33.89
N GLY A 278 13.73 17.05 33.99
CA GLY A 278 14.85 16.58 34.84
C GLY A 278 15.41 15.20 34.43
N THR A 279 15.30 14.84 33.15
CA THR A 279 15.75 13.53 32.61
C THR A 279 16.82 13.69 31.53
N GLU A 280 17.72 14.60 31.73
CA GLU A 280 18.79 14.92 30.77
C GLU A 280 19.61 13.69 30.40
N GLY A 281 19.91 13.58 29.08
CA GLY A 281 20.69 12.47 28.54
C GLY A 281 19.95 11.14 28.44
N LYS A 282 18.68 11.04 28.88
CA LYS A 282 17.85 9.85 28.86
C LYS A 282 16.79 9.94 27.77
N VAL A 283 16.41 8.80 27.18
CA VAL A 283 15.43 8.71 26.11
C VAL A 283 14.54 7.49 26.33
N SER A 284 13.23 7.69 26.19
CA SER A 284 12.23 6.62 26.36
C SER A 284 11.71 6.06 25.05
N ASN A 285 11.75 6.84 23.98
CA ASN A 285 11.18 6.44 22.69
C ASN A 285 12.01 6.98 21.52
N VAL A 286 12.34 6.11 20.56
CA VAL A 286 13.08 6.47 19.35
C VAL A 286 12.52 5.69 18.17
N THR A 287 12.24 6.40 17.09
CA THR A 287 11.84 5.77 15.81
C THR A 287 12.99 5.86 14.84
N TYR A 288 13.47 4.72 14.36
CA TYR A 288 14.47 4.59 13.31
C TYR A 288 13.77 4.29 11.99
N THR A 289 14.05 5.05 10.94
CA THR A 289 13.56 4.83 9.59
C THR A 289 14.63 4.08 8.80
N MET A 290 14.25 2.95 8.21
CA MET A 290 15.17 2.10 7.44
C MET A 290 15.21 2.52 5.98
N SER A 291 16.40 2.49 5.37
CA SER A 291 16.55 2.69 3.92
C SER A 291 16.03 1.50 3.11
N ASP A 292 16.20 0.28 3.64
CA ASP A 292 15.76 -0.97 3.02
C ASP A 292 14.98 -1.80 4.04
N PRO A 293 13.65 -1.92 3.88
CA PRO A 293 12.81 -2.69 4.80
C PRO A 293 13.19 -4.17 4.91
N SER A 294 13.81 -4.75 3.89
CA SER A 294 14.21 -6.17 3.90
C SER A 294 15.30 -6.46 4.95
N LYS A 295 16.12 -5.47 5.28
CA LYS A 295 17.22 -5.55 6.25
C LYS A 295 16.83 -5.21 7.68
N THR A 296 15.56 -4.86 7.91
CA THR A 296 15.05 -4.46 9.24
C THR A 296 15.31 -5.52 10.32
N GLN A 297 15.22 -6.80 9.98
CA GLN A 297 15.46 -7.88 10.95
C GLN A 297 16.94 -7.97 11.36
N ALA A 298 17.87 -7.79 10.43
CA ALA A 298 19.30 -7.75 10.71
C ALA A 298 19.66 -6.54 11.57
N PHE A 299 19.11 -5.36 11.24
CA PHE A 299 19.23 -4.15 12.04
C PHE A 299 18.72 -4.36 13.47
N THR A 300 17.51 -4.89 13.64
CA THR A 300 16.91 -5.11 14.96
C THR A 300 17.79 -6.03 15.83
N LYS A 301 18.39 -7.07 15.23
CA LYS A 301 19.30 -7.99 15.91
C LYS A 301 20.60 -7.28 16.36
N ALA A 302 21.18 -6.45 15.49
CA ALA A 302 22.38 -5.67 15.81
C ALA A 302 22.09 -4.58 16.86
N ALA A 303 20.99 -3.86 16.73
CA ALA A 303 20.57 -2.83 17.66
C ALA A 303 20.27 -3.39 19.07
N LYS A 304 19.66 -4.57 19.17
CA LYS A 304 19.46 -5.27 20.47
C LYS A 304 20.76 -5.56 21.19
N LYS A 305 21.83 -5.92 20.48
CA LYS A 305 23.15 -6.15 21.08
C LYS A 305 23.76 -4.88 21.66
N ILE A 306 23.59 -3.74 20.97
CA ILE A 306 24.10 -2.43 21.45
C ILE A 306 23.26 -1.95 22.63
N LEU A 307 21.94 -2.12 22.54
CA LEU A 307 21.02 -1.71 23.60
C LEU A 307 21.33 -2.40 24.90
N ASN A 308 21.51 -3.72 24.87
CA ASN A 308 21.79 -4.60 26.01
C ASN A 308 20.98 -4.21 27.27
N ASP A 309 19.66 -4.07 27.07
CA ASP A 309 18.72 -3.65 28.09
C ASP A 309 17.41 -4.41 27.89
N SER A 310 16.99 -5.10 28.92
CA SER A 310 15.79 -5.94 28.87
C SER A 310 14.50 -5.16 29.17
N ASP A 311 14.59 -3.97 29.73
CA ASP A 311 13.45 -3.11 30.04
C ASP A 311 13.02 -2.28 28.83
N MET A 312 13.87 -2.23 27.81
CA MET A 312 13.60 -1.62 26.52
C MET A 312 13.43 -2.68 25.43
N THR A 313 12.59 -2.41 24.47
CA THR A 313 12.35 -3.31 23.33
C THR A 313 12.42 -2.56 22.00
N LEU A 314 12.87 -3.26 20.96
CA LEU A 314 12.83 -2.81 19.59
C LEU A 314 11.69 -3.54 18.89
N THR A 315 10.64 -2.80 18.53
CA THR A 315 9.46 -3.29 17.80
C THR A 315 9.57 -2.83 16.35
N SER A 316 9.30 -3.73 15.44
CA SER A 316 9.33 -3.44 14.00
C SER A 316 7.99 -3.82 13.40
N ASP A 317 7.46 -2.97 12.54
CA ASP A 317 6.26 -3.25 11.74
C ASP A 317 6.54 -4.25 10.61
N ALA A 318 7.79 -4.74 10.49
CA ALA A 318 8.21 -5.67 9.45
C ALA A 318 7.40 -6.98 9.42
N ALA A 319 6.83 -7.42 10.54
CA ALA A 319 6.00 -8.63 10.58
C ALA A 319 4.63 -8.39 9.90
N ALA A 320 3.98 -7.29 10.22
CA ALA A 320 2.72 -6.88 9.58
C ALA A 320 2.94 -6.64 8.09
N TYR A 321 4.05 -5.98 7.74
CA TYR A 321 4.48 -5.79 6.37
C TYR A 321 4.68 -7.10 5.61
N LYS A 322 5.45 -8.06 6.17
CA LYS A 322 5.66 -9.37 5.53
C LYS A 322 4.34 -10.11 5.30
N ALA A 323 3.40 -10.02 6.24
CA ALA A 323 2.08 -10.61 6.10
C ALA A 323 1.29 -9.97 4.95
N ALA A 324 1.22 -8.64 4.88
CA ALA A 324 0.55 -7.90 3.81
C ALA A 324 1.21 -8.14 2.44
N ALA A 325 2.53 -8.09 2.35
CA ALA A 325 3.27 -8.36 1.12
C ALA A 325 3.09 -9.82 0.65
N LYS A 326 3.04 -10.78 1.56
CA LYS A 326 2.77 -12.20 1.23
C LYS A 326 1.36 -12.36 0.65
N GLN A 327 0.37 -11.69 1.25
CA GLN A 327 -1.01 -11.71 0.77
C GLN A 327 -1.14 -11.14 -0.64
N MET A 328 -0.52 -9.97 -0.90
CA MET A 328 -0.52 -9.35 -2.22
C MET A 328 0.23 -10.18 -3.28
N LYS A 329 1.36 -10.79 -2.91
CA LYS A 329 2.05 -11.76 -3.79
C LYS A 329 1.17 -12.98 -4.09
N GLY A 330 0.37 -13.43 -3.14
CA GLY A 330 -0.63 -14.50 -3.36
C GLY A 330 -1.65 -14.11 -4.43
N VAL A 331 -2.22 -12.91 -4.33
CA VAL A 331 -3.17 -12.37 -5.33
C VAL A 331 -2.50 -12.23 -6.70
N ALA A 332 -1.29 -11.69 -6.77
CA ALA A 332 -0.55 -11.56 -8.02
C ALA A 332 -0.26 -12.94 -8.68
N SER A 333 0.14 -13.93 -7.87
CA SER A 333 0.37 -15.30 -8.35
C SER A 333 -0.91 -15.96 -8.86
N PHE A 334 -2.03 -15.76 -8.16
CA PHE A 334 -3.34 -16.26 -8.60
C PHE A 334 -3.77 -15.61 -9.92
N ALA A 335 -3.65 -14.29 -10.03
CA ALA A 335 -3.95 -13.56 -11.27
C ALA A 335 -3.08 -14.06 -12.45
N SER A 336 -1.78 -14.28 -12.22
CA SER A 336 -0.88 -14.85 -13.23
C SER A 336 -1.34 -16.24 -13.70
N LYS A 337 -1.79 -17.10 -12.78
CA LYS A 337 -2.33 -18.43 -13.14
C LYS A 337 -3.58 -18.31 -14.01
N ILE A 338 -4.48 -17.37 -13.69
CA ILE A 338 -5.66 -17.09 -14.51
C ILE A 338 -5.26 -16.66 -15.93
N VAL A 339 -4.28 -15.75 -16.05
CA VAL A 339 -3.77 -15.30 -17.35
C VAL A 339 -3.30 -16.49 -18.19
N TRP A 340 -2.54 -17.41 -17.61
CA TRP A 340 -2.07 -18.60 -18.30
C TRP A 340 -3.21 -19.56 -18.72
N VAL A 341 -4.19 -19.78 -17.84
CA VAL A 341 -5.36 -20.62 -18.16
C VAL A 341 -6.15 -20.02 -19.32
N VAL A 342 -6.41 -18.70 -19.29
CA VAL A 342 -7.11 -17.99 -20.37
C VAL A 342 -6.28 -18.01 -21.65
N ALA A 343 -4.97 -17.86 -21.58
CA ALA A 343 -4.09 -17.93 -22.76
C ALA A 343 -4.16 -19.32 -23.42
N ILE A 344 -4.09 -20.39 -22.62
CA ILE A 344 -4.21 -21.77 -23.12
C ILE A 344 -5.60 -22.00 -23.77
N ALA A 345 -6.67 -21.58 -23.09
CA ALA A 345 -8.02 -21.66 -23.63
C ALA A 345 -8.13 -20.87 -24.94
N GLY A 346 -7.53 -19.67 -24.99
CA GLY A 346 -7.47 -18.83 -26.19
C GLY A 346 -6.75 -19.52 -27.36
N VAL A 347 -5.62 -20.18 -27.11
CA VAL A 347 -4.89 -20.97 -28.13
C VAL A 347 -5.78 -22.08 -28.68
N LEU A 348 -6.49 -22.81 -27.80
CA LEU A 348 -7.39 -23.90 -28.21
C LEU A 348 -8.56 -23.39 -29.04
N ILE A 349 -9.25 -22.35 -28.57
CA ILE A 349 -10.43 -21.77 -29.24
C ILE A 349 -10.03 -21.20 -30.61
N LEU A 350 -9.03 -20.33 -30.65
CA LEU A 350 -8.56 -19.75 -31.92
C LEU A 350 -7.99 -20.81 -32.84
N GLY A 351 -7.26 -21.79 -32.32
CA GLY A 351 -6.74 -22.91 -33.07
C GLY A 351 -7.84 -23.75 -33.74
N LEU A 352 -8.92 -24.06 -32.99
CA LEU A 352 -10.09 -24.77 -33.56
C LEU A 352 -10.80 -23.95 -34.63
N ILE A 353 -10.99 -22.65 -34.40
CA ILE A 353 -11.61 -21.77 -35.41
C ILE A 353 -10.74 -21.71 -36.68
N ILE A 354 -9.42 -21.56 -36.54
CA ILE A 354 -8.50 -21.54 -37.67
C ILE A 354 -8.53 -22.88 -38.42
N LEU A 355 -8.58 -24.00 -37.70
CA LEU A 355 -8.66 -25.34 -38.28
C LEU A 355 -9.96 -25.50 -39.06
N LEU A 356 -11.11 -25.02 -38.54
CA LEU A 356 -12.38 -25.03 -39.25
C LEU A 356 -12.33 -24.19 -40.53
N ILE A 357 -11.79 -22.97 -40.43
CA ILE A 357 -11.56 -22.09 -41.57
C ILE A 357 -10.68 -22.74 -42.62
N THR A 358 -9.61 -23.41 -42.22
CA THR A 358 -8.69 -24.10 -43.12
C THR A 358 -9.38 -25.27 -43.81
N ARG A 359 -10.25 -26.02 -43.12
CA ARG A 359 -11.04 -27.08 -43.72
C ARG A 359 -11.97 -26.58 -44.82
N GLU A 360 -12.67 -25.48 -44.55
CA GLU A 360 -13.59 -24.88 -45.56
C GLU A 360 -12.83 -24.32 -46.77
N ARG A 361 -11.58 -23.87 -46.62
CA ARG A 361 -10.75 -23.32 -47.70
C ARG A 361 -9.82 -24.35 -48.38
N ARG A 362 -10.03 -25.63 -48.11
CA ARG A 362 -9.17 -26.72 -48.57
C ARG A 362 -8.93 -26.70 -50.08
N ARG A 363 -9.97 -26.43 -50.85
CA ARG A 363 -9.92 -26.37 -52.33
C ARG A 363 -9.12 -25.14 -52.80
N GLU A 364 -9.32 -23.98 -52.18
CA GLU A 364 -8.56 -22.75 -52.49
C GLU A 364 -7.06 -22.95 -52.21
N ILE A 365 -6.74 -23.53 -51.04
CA ILE A 365 -5.38 -23.85 -50.64
C ILE A 365 -4.72 -24.89 -51.60
N GLY A 366 -5.51 -25.90 -52.00
CA GLY A 366 -5.05 -26.91 -52.97
C GLY A 366 -4.68 -26.30 -54.32
N ILE A 367 -5.51 -25.39 -54.86
CA ILE A 367 -5.25 -24.65 -56.09
C ILE A 367 -3.99 -23.77 -55.96
N LEU A 368 -3.79 -23.05 -54.86
CA LEU A 368 -2.62 -22.22 -54.62
C LEU A 368 -1.35 -23.05 -54.60
N VAL A 369 -1.37 -24.20 -53.94
CA VAL A 369 -0.19 -25.10 -53.86
C VAL A 369 0.08 -25.76 -55.23
N SER A 370 -0.94 -26.10 -56.04
CA SER A 370 -0.77 -26.64 -57.38
C SER A 370 -0.22 -25.60 -58.37
N LEU A 371 -0.47 -24.29 -58.12
CA LEU A 371 0.12 -23.19 -58.88
C LEU A 371 1.56 -22.85 -58.48
N GLY A 372 2.17 -23.65 -57.57
CA GLY A 372 3.55 -23.52 -57.17
C GLY A 372 3.81 -22.66 -55.92
N GLU A 373 2.77 -22.22 -55.20
CA GLU A 373 2.95 -21.55 -53.94
C GLU A 373 3.42 -22.55 -52.86
N THR A 374 4.44 -22.17 -52.07
CA THR A 374 4.95 -23.03 -51.01
C THR A 374 3.95 -23.08 -49.84
N LYS A 375 3.79 -24.27 -49.23
CA LYS A 375 2.89 -24.46 -48.08
C LYS A 375 3.19 -23.52 -46.94
N MET A 376 4.50 -23.17 -46.74
CA MET A 376 4.89 -22.19 -45.69
C MET A 376 4.33 -20.79 -45.96
N LYS A 377 4.25 -20.34 -47.23
CA LYS A 377 3.64 -19.05 -47.55
C LYS A 377 2.13 -19.02 -47.24
N VAL A 378 1.45 -20.16 -47.40
CA VAL A 378 0.02 -20.30 -47.02
C VAL A 378 -0.13 -20.21 -45.49
N VAL A 379 0.75 -20.87 -44.73
CA VAL A 379 0.76 -20.77 -43.24
C VAL A 379 1.08 -19.33 -42.81
N ALA A 380 2.09 -18.69 -43.41
CA ALA A 380 2.43 -17.30 -43.17
C ALA A 380 1.29 -16.32 -43.46
N GLN A 381 0.50 -16.59 -44.51
CA GLN A 381 -0.71 -15.82 -44.82
C GLN A 381 -1.74 -15.93 -43.69
N LEU A 382 -2.04 -17.14 -43.19
CA LEU A 382 -2.95 -17.34 -42.06
C LEU A 382 -2.46 -16.67 -40.78
N PHE A 383 -1.17 -16.74 -40.53
CA PHE A 383 -0.55 -16.05 -39.39
C PHE A 383 -0.72 -14.53 -39.52
N THR A 384 -0.50 -13.96 -40.69
CA THR A 384 -0.69 -12.53 -40.95
C THR A 384 -2.15 -12.12 -40.81
N GLU A 385 -3.12 -12.95 -41.32
CA GLU A 385 -4.54 -12.72 -41.13
C GLU A 385 -4.90 -12.65 -39.62
N LEU A 386 -4.38 -13.59 -38.81
CA LEU A 386 -4.63 -13.61 -37.39
C LEU A 386 -3.93 -12.44 -36.66
N LEU A 387 -2.70 -12.06 -37.04
CA LEU A 387 -2.03 -10.90 -36.47
C LEU A 387 -2.80 -9.59 -36.68
N ILE A 388 -3.37 -9.38 -37.86
CA ILE A 388 -4.19 -8.19 -38.14
C ILE A 388 -5.44 -8.18 -37.24
N VAL A 389 -6.10 -9.32 -37.09
CA VAL A 389 -7.27 -9.48 -36.22
C VAL A 389 -6.87 -9.20 -34.75
N LEU A 390 -5.75 -9.77 -34.29
CA LEU A 390 -5.26 -9.57 -32.93
C LEU A 390 -4.82 -8.13 -32.67
N ALA A 391 -4.25 -7.42 -33.66
CA ALA A 391 -3.89 -6.02 -33.52
C ALA A 391 -5.12 -5.13 -33.26
N VAL A 392 -6.23 -5.40 -33.99
CA VAL A 392 -7.50 -4.71 -33.76
C VAL A 392 -8.11 -5.13 -32.41
N ALA A 393 -8.11 -6.42 -32.10
CA ALA A 393 -8.61 -6.96 -30.83
C ALA A 393 -7.81 -6.40 -29.62
N LEU A 394 -6.50 -6.20 -29.77
CA LEU A 394 -5.65 -5.56 -28.78
C LEU A 394 -6.08 -4.11 -28.50
N GLY A 395 -6.39 -3.35 -29.55
CA GLY A 395 -6.94 -1.99 -29.40
C GLY A 395 -8.24 -1.96 -28.63
N ILE A 396 -9.17 -2.88 -28.96
CA ILE A 396 -10.47 -3.02 -28.27
C ILE A 396 -10.26 -3.43 -26.80
N ALA A 397 -9.40 -4.43 -26.56
CA ALA A 397 -9.09 -4.92 -25.20
C ALA A 397 -8.45 -3.83 -24.34
N THR A 398 -7.56 -3.02 -24.93
CA THR A 398 -6.91 -1.90 -24.22
C THR A 398 -7.92 -0.81 -23.84
N ALA A 399 -8.80 -0.44 -24.78
CA ALA A 399 -9.88 0.53 -24.51
C ALA A 399 -10.85 0.04 -23.42
N ALA A 400 -11.26 -1.24 -23.47
CA ALA A 400 -12.10 -1.84 -22.44
C ALA A 400 -11.38 -1.95 -21.09
N GLY A 401 -10.08 -2.27 -21.10
CA GLY A 401 -9.26 -2.37 -19.90
C GLY A 401 -9.15 -1.04 -19.14
N THR A 402 -9.07 0.10 -19.84
CA THR A 402 -9.07 1.43 -19.20
C THR A 402 -10.38 1.71 -18.47
N ALA A 403 -11.51 1.31 -19.04
CA ALA A 403 -12.83 1.50 -18.44
C ALA A 403 -13.04 0.66 -17.18
N VAL A 404 -12.43 -0.54 -17.10
CA VAL A 404 -12.63 -1.50 -15.99
C VAL A 404 -11.58 -1.33 -14.88
N SER A 405 -10.44 -0.68 -15.17
CA SER A 405 -9.33 -0.51 -14.21
C SER A 405 -9.73 0.25 -12.94
N GLY A 406 -10.56 1.27 -13.02
CA GLY A 406 -11.04 2.06 -11.88
C GLY A 406 -11.83 1.26 -10.84
N PRO A 407 -12.91 0.57 -11.22
CA PRO A 407 -13.68 -0.30 -10.33
C PRO A 407 -12.85 -1.40 -9.65
N ILE A 408 -11.95 -2.06 -10.40
CA ILE A 408 -11.06 -3.11 -9.84
C ILE A 408 -10.12 -2.53 -8.78
N SER A 409 -9.53 -1.36 -9.05
CA SER A 409 -8.66 -0.68 -8.10
C SER A 409 -9.38 -0.37 -6.78
N ASN A 410 -10.59 0.17 -6.86
CA ASN A 410 -11.41 0.51 -5.68
C ASN A 410 -11.78 -0.74 -4.87
N SER A 411 -12.15 -1.83 -5.53
CA SER A 411 -12.49 -3.09 -4.85
C SER A 411 -11.30 -3.71 -4.13
N LEU A 412 -10.09 -3.66 -4.72
CA LEU A 412 -8.87 -4.15 -4.08
C LEU A 412 -8.48 -3.31 -2.85
N VAL A 413 -8.66 -1.99 -2.92
CA VAL A 413 -8.41 -1.09 -1.77
C VAL A 413 -9.38 -1.38 -0.63
N GLN A 414 -10.68 -1.56 -0.92
CA GLN A 414 -11.69 -1.90 0.09
C GLN A 414 -11.43 -3.26 0.74
N GLN A 415 -11.06 -4.27 -0.04
CA GLN A 415 -10.73 -5.60 0.47
C GLN A 415 -9.48 -5.57 1.37
N GLN A 416 -8.51 -4.71 1.07
CA GLN A 416 -7.33 -4.52 1.90
C GLN A 416 -7.68 -3.84 3.24
N GLN A 417 -8.61 -2.90 3.26
CA GLN A 417 -9.09 -2.27 4.49
C GLN A 417 -9.86 -3.26 5.37
N SER A 418 -10.71 -4.09 4.79
CA SER A 418 -11.48 -5.09 5.54
C SER A 418 -10.61 -6.22 6.10
N SER A 419 -9.58 -6.65 5.39
CA SER A 419 -8.64 -7.68 5.87
C SER A 419 -7.72 -7.18 6.98
N GLN A 420 -7.35 -5.90 7.01
CA GLN A 420 -6.66 -5.29 8.16
C GLN A 420 -7.54 -5.25 9.41
N GLN A 421 -8.83 -5.00 9.23
CA GLN A 421 -9.79 -4.98 10.35
C GLN A 421 -10.03 -6.38 10.93
N SER A 422 -10.04 -7.41 10.08
CA SER A 422 -10.21 -8.81 10.50
C SER A 422 -8.94 -9.39 11.17
N ALA A 423 -7.76 -8.99 10.74
CA ALA A 423 -6.49 -9.41 11.36
C ALA A 423 -6.30 -8.83 12.77
N MET A 424 -6.88 -7.64 13.05
CA MET A 424 -6.90 -7.05 14.40
C MET A 424 -7.88 -7.74 15.36
N SER A 425 -8.91 -8.42 14.85
CA SER A 425 -9.90 -9.10 15.69
C SER A 425 -9.49 -10.54 16.07
N GLN A 426 -8.51 -11.14 15.37
CA GLN A 426 -8.12 -12.54 15.54
C GLN A 426 -6.82 -12.74 16.38
N GLY A 427 -6.24 -11.66 16.91
CA GLY A 427 -4.97 -11.67 17.65
C GLY A 427 -5.08 -11.67 19.19
N ALA A 428 -6.23 -11.99 19.77
CA ALA A 428 -6.34 -12.19 21.22
C ALA A 428 -6.26 -13.70 21.55
N PRO A 429 -5.21 -14.19 22.22
CA PRO A 429 -5.23 -15.53 22.78
C PRO A 429 -6.28 -15.56 23.89
N GLY A 430 -7.38 -16.29 23.68
CA GLY A 430 -8.39 -16.54 24.66
C GLY A 430 -7.83 -17.32 25.84
N GLY A 431 -7.63 -16.65 26.95
CA GLY A 431 -7.47 -17.29 28.25
C GLY A 431 -8.79 -17.95 28.64
N GLY A 432 -8.83 -19.28 28.65
CA GLY A 432 -9.94 -20.06 29.14
C GLY A 432 -10.21 -19.72 30.58
N MET A 433 -11.40 -19.20 30.87
CA MET A 433 -11.93 -19.12 32.23
C MET A 433 -13.04 -20.14 32.39
N ASN A 434 -12.74 -21.09 33.25
CA ASN A 434 -13.53 -22.16 33.77
C ASN A 434 -14.95 -21.72 34.20
N LYS A 435 -15.97 -22.43 33.75
CA LYS A 435 -17.36 -22.27 34.16
C LYS A 435 -17.55 -22.92 35.54
N SER A 436 -17.79 -22.13 36.54
CA SER A 436 -18.45 -22.60 37.77
C SER A 436 -19.72 -21.79 38.00
N GLY A 437 -20.80 -22.49 38.27
CA GLY A 437 -22.16 -22.02 38.25
C GLY A 437 -22.52 -21.04 39.37
N GLY A 438 -23.53 -20.24 39.11
CA GLY A 438 -24.18 -19.34 40.04
C GLY A 438 -25.37 -18.63 39.40
N GLN A 439 -26.56 -19.08 39.75
CA GLN A 439 -27.85 -18.57 39.33
C GLN A 439 -28.08 -17.18 39.98
N GLY A 440 -28.34 -16.16 39.18
CA GLY A 440 -28.66 -14.83 39.65
C GLY A 440 -29.26 -13.98 38.53
N GLN A 441 -30.58 -13.87 38.56
CA GLN A 441 -31.42 -13.09 37.64
C GLN A 441 -31.19 -11.59 37.89
N GLY A 442 -30.70 -10.88 36.87
CA GLY A 442 -30.50 -9.44 36.90
C GLY A 442 -30.26 -8.89 35.51
N ASN A 443 -31.25 -8.17 35.02
CA ASN A 443 -31.30 -7.48 33.73
C ASN A 443 -30.10 -6.53 33.58
N ARG A 444 -29.09 -6.89 32.78
CA ARG A 444 -27.97 -6.02 32.39
C ARG A 444 -27.85 -6.00 30.88
N ALA A 445 -28.02 -4.82 30.34
CA ALA A 445 -27.71 -4.50 28.94
C ALA A 445 -26.29 -4.96 28.55
N PRO A 446 -26.05 -5.38 27.29
CA PRO A 446 -24.74 -5.83 26.87
C PRO A 446 -23.75 -4.67 26.87
N MET A 447 -22.84 -4.64 27.83
CA MET A 447 -21.68 -3.77 27.86
C MET A 447 -20.75 -4.23 26.76
N ASN A 448 -20.76 -3.50 25.65
CA ASN A 448 -19.81 -3.64 24.54
C ASN A 448 -18.40 -3.38 25.06
N GLY A 449 -17.62 -4.43 25.26
CA GLY A 449 -16.25 -4.37 25.74
C GLY A 449 -15.40 -3.56 24.77
N GLY A 450 -15.06 -2.33 25.18
CA GLY A 450 -14.15 -1.44 24.47
C GLY A 450 -12.75 -2.04 24.41
N GLY A 451 -12.48 -2.82 23.36
CA GLY A 451 -11.12 -3.20 22.99
C GLY A 451 -10.35 -1.91 22.69
N MET A 452 -9.26 -1.69 23.43
CA MET A 452 -8.29 -0.62 23.17
C MET A 452 -7.81 -0.75 21.72
N ARG A 453 -8.40 0.03 20.83
CA ARG A 453 -7.87 0.24 19.47
C ARG A 453 -6.56 1.00 19.64
N MET A 454 -5.45 0.28 19.55
CA MET A 454 -4.17 0.89 19.20
C MET A 454 -4.42 1.62 17.88
N ALA A 455 -4.28 2.94 17.88
CA ALA A 455 -4.29 3.74 16.66
C ALA A 455 -3.08 3.34 15.82
N GLY A 456 -3.23 2.26 15.05
CA GLY A 456 -2.38 2.00 13.91
C GLY A 456 -2.64 3.14 12.94
N THR A 457 -1.61 3.89 12.63
CA THR A 457 -1.57 4.91 11.59
C THR A 457 -2.16 4.32 10.31
N THR A 458 -3.44 4.58 10.08
CA THR A 458 -4.04 4.38 8.76
C THR A 458 -3.49 5.49 7.88
N GLY A 459 -2.27 5.29 7.37
CA GLY A 459 -1.78 6.06 6.25
C GLY A 459 -2.85 5.98 5.17
N LYS A 460 -3.47 7.10 4.87
CA LYS A 460 -4.44 7.25 3.79
C LYS A 460 -3.74 6.77 2.54
N MET A 461 -3.99 5.52 2.12
CA MET A 461 -3.49 5.01 0.86
C MET A 461 -4.06 5.93 -0.22
N THR A 462 -3.21 6.79 -0.74
CA THR A 462 -3.47 7.58 -1.94
C THR A 462 -3.94 6.62 -3.02
N ASN A 463 -4.99 7.01 -3.73
CA ASN A 463 -5.57 6.30 -4.86
C ASN A 463 -4.49 5.53 -5.62
N ILE A 464 -4.63 4.20 -5.65
CA ILE A 464 -3.78 3.36 -6.47
C ILE A 464 -4.18 3.70 -7.90
N ASN A 465 -3.39 4.57 -8.53
CA ASN A 465 -3.59 4.96 -9.91
C ASN A 465 -3.19 3.74 -10.75
N THR A 466 -4.16 2.87 -11.07
CA THR A 466 -3.98 1.76 -12.01
C THR A 466 -3.91 2.32 -13.43
N VAL A 467 -2.88 3.13 -13.68
CA VAL A 467 -2.57 3.57 -15.02
C VAL A 467 -2.06 2.36 -15.78
N LEU A 468 -2.69 2.06 -16.91
CA LEU A 468 -2.17 1.10 -17.87
C LEU A 468 -0.75 1.51 -18.24
N THR A 469 0.23 0.82 -17.67
CA THR A 469 1.62 1.10 -17.97
C THR A 469 1.92 0.63 -19.40
N PRO A 470 2.77 1.34 -20.17
CA PRO A 470 3.21 0.88 -21.48
C PRO A 470 3.76 -0.56 -21.43
N GLY A 471 4.33 -0.97 -20.29
CA GLY A 471 4.79 -2.33 -20.05
C GLY A 471 3.66 -3.37 -20.07
N ALA A 472 2.50 -3.08 -19.47
CA ALA A 472 1.35 -3.99 -19.49
C ALA A 472 0.78 -4.17 -20.91
N ILE A 473 0.78 -3.11 -21.72
CA ILE A 473 0.36 -3.19 -23.14
C ILE A 473 1.36 -4.02 -23.95
N ALA A 474 2.65 -3.86 -23.71
CA ALA A 474 3.69 -4.66 -24.37
C ALA A 474 3.61 -6.14 -23.98
N GLU A 475 3.33 -6.44 -22.71
CA GLU A 475 3.12 -7.80 -22.20
C GLU A 475 1.87 -8.45 -22.83
N LEU A 476 0.76 -7.70 -22.91
CA LEU A 476 -0.45 -8.14 -23.58
C LEU A 476 -0.20 -8.40 -25.07
N GLY A 477 0.54 -7.53 -25.75
CA GLY A 477 0.95 -7.71 -27.14
C GLY A 477 1.81 -8.96 -27.34
N GLY A 478 2.78 -9.19 -26.45
CA GLY A 478 3.59 -10.39 -26.43
C GLY A 478 2.78 -11.68 -26.27
N MET A 479 1.83 -11.67 -25.34
CA MET A 479 0.89 -12.79 -25.13
C MET A 479 0.00 -13.01 -26.37
N ALA A 480 -0.49 -11.96 -27.01
CA ALA A 480 -1.28 -12.06 -28.24
C ALA A 480 -0.48 -12.73 -29.36
N ILE A 481 0.78 -12.35 -29.56
CA ILE A 481 1.68 -12.96 -30.55
C ILE A 481 1.92 -14.44 -30.22
N LEU A 482 2.15 -14.77 -28.97
CA LEU A 482 2.35 -16.14 -28.50
C LEU A 482 1.10 -17.00 -28.78
N ILE A 483 -0.08 -16.50 -28.44
CA ILE A 483 -1.35 -17.16 -28.74
C ILE A 483 -1.51 -17.38 -30.26
N ALA A 484 -1.18 -16.36 -31.08
CA ALA A 484 -1.23 -16.47 -32.53
C ALA A 484 -0.31 -17.55 -33.07
N LEU A 485 0.94 -17.57 -32.64
CA LEU A 485 1.95 -18.55 -33.06
C LEU A 485 1.50 -19.98 -32.74
N LEU A 486 1.05 -20.22 -31.51
CA LEU A 486 0.61 -21.55 -31.07
C LEU A 486 -0.66 -21.99 -31.80
N SER A 487 -1.64 -21.10 -31.97
CA SER A 487 -2.91 -21.40 -32.65
C SER A 487 -2.67 -21.73 -34.12
N VAL A 488 -1.85 -20.96 -34.83
CA VAL A 488 -1.54 -21.20 -36.24
C VAL A 488 -0.65 -22.42 -36.44
N SER A 489 0.27 -22.70 -35.49
CA SER A 489 1.12 -23.90 -35.56
C SER A 489 0.30 -25.18 -35.56
N GLY A 490 -0.74 -25.27 -34.72
CA GLY A 490 -1.67 -26.43 -34.71
C GLY A 490 -2.42 -26.62 -36.03
N ALA A 491 -2.97 -25.53 -36.59
CA ALA A 491 -3.67 -25.56 -37.88
C ALA A 491 -2.69 -25.77 -39.04
N GLY A 492 -1.46 -25.20 -38.94
CA GLY A 492 -0.40 -25.30 -39.96
C GLY A 492 0.07 -26.73 -40.22
N ILE A 493 0.12 -27.56 -39.17
CA ILE A 493 0.44 -28.99 -39.32
C ILE A 493 -0.53 -29.68 -40.26
N THR A 494 -1.80 -29.32 -40.20
CA THR A 494 -2.83 -29.88 -41.11
C THR A 494 -2.54 -29.48 -42.55
N ILE A 495 -2.14 -28.23 -42.81
CA ILE A 495 -1.84 -27.73 -44.17
C ILE A 495 -0.56 -28.40 -44.70
N LEU A 496 0.49 -28.55 -43.89
CA LEU A 496 1.74 -29.18 -44.28
C LEU A 496 1.57 -30.65 -44.67
N ARG A 497 0.61 -31.36 -44.00
CA ARG A 497 0.26 -32.75 -44.29
C ARG A 497 -0.66 -32.93 -45.47
N MET A 498 -1.22 -31.89 -46.06
CA MET A 498 -2.10 -31.98 -47.22
C MET A 498 -1.35 -32.43 -48.49
N LYS A 499 -1.91 -33.44 -49.18
CA LYS A 499 -1.44 -33.89 -50.51
C LYS A 499 -2.36 -33.25 -51.57
N PRO A 500 -1.88 -32.29 -52.40
CA PRO A 500 -2.71 -31.54 -53.35
C PRO A 500 -3.52 -32.46 -54.31
N LYS A 501 -2.88 -33.54 -54.79
CA LYS A 501 -3.50 -34.53 -55.67
C LYS A 501 -4.77 -35.15 -55.13
N LYS A 502 -4.82 -35.46 -53.82
CA LYS A 502 -6.02 -36.03 -53.16
C LYS A 502 -7.15 -35.03 -52.95
N ILE A 503 -6.80 -33.73 -52.88
CA ILE A 503 -7.82 -32.66 -52.63
C ILE A 503 -8.57 -32.32 -53.93
N LEU A 504 -7.89 -32.39 -55.09
CA LEU A 504 -8.46 -32.09 -56.40
C LEU A 504 -9.23 -33.29 -56.96
N GLN A 505 -9.02 -34.50 -56.45
CA GLN A 505 -9.68 -35.75 -56.85
C GLN A 505 -10.85 -36.16 -55.95
N ALA A 506 -11.05 -35.49 -54.81
CA ALA A 506 -12.19 -35.76 -53.91
C ALA A 506 -13.36 -34.81 -54.24
N ASP A 507 -14.17 -35.23 -55.16
CA ASP A 507 -15.55 -34.81 -55.31
C ASP A 507 -16.44 -35.91 -54.79
#